data_793fc9f07ae2a3cad78c185b93f4d81d
#
_entry.id   793fc9f07ae2a3cad78c185b93f4d81d
#
_cell.length_a   1.000
_cell.length_b   1.000
_cell.length_c   1.000
_cell.angle_alpha   90.00
_cell.angle_beta   90.00
_cell.angle_gamma   90.00
#
_symmetry.space_group_name_H-M   'P 1'
#
loop_
_entity.id
_entity.type
_entity.pdbx_description
1 polymer ?
#
loop_
_entity_poly.entity_id
_entity_poly.type
_entity_poly.pdbx_seq_one_letter_code
_entity_poly.pdbx_strand_id
1 'polypeptide(L)'
;MLAALMRGLNPRWPGEGTLTISVLPFAVGPIVGTAGRTHIRILGVMPAGALAAGRKAPHGRIRWRAVGELHWRGPRHFRINGNFDSSGVVVLRDLSPGTRYEYQAGYVERPDSADTQLDWHRLPLGHFRTAPDDDRAPVSFLFGSCCYRFVGLDHEVEDDRADRIFEVMGRQTAERDTDFVLYAGDQVYADATWKLGAASSQQQYFDLYRQSFGQPNIRRLMANHN
;
A
#
# COMPACT_ATOMS: atom_id res chain seq x y z
N MET A 1 18.48 -24.53 -55.66
CA MET A 1 19.44 -24.67 -54.53
C MET A 1 19.76 -23.30 -53.96
N LEU A 2 18.73 -22.47 -53.66
CA LEU A 2 18.87 -21.09 -53.10
C LEU A 2 17.91 -20.79 -51.93
N ALA A 3 17.22 -21.82 -51.40
CA ALA A 3 16.22 -21.64 -50.35
C ALA A 3 16.64 -22.05 -48.93
N ALA A 4 17.92 -22.39 -48.74
CA ALA A 4 18.42 -22.97 -47.50
C ALA A 4 19.34 -22.03 -46.67
N LEU A 5 19.59 -20.80 -47.10
CA LEU A 5 20.56 -19.89 -46.44
C LEU A 5 19.92 -18.69 -45.70
N MET A 6 18.59 -18.66 -45.54
CA MET A 6 17.91 -17.56 -44.83
C MET A 6 17.38 -17.97 -43.43
N ARG A 7 17.90 -19.01 -42.81
CA ARG A 7 17.62 -19.34 -41.42
C ARG A 7 18.85 -19.05 -40.59
N GLY A 8 18.93 -17.84 -40.04
CA GLY A 8 19.97 -17.60 -39.05
C GLY A 8 20.40 -16.16 -38.79
N LEU A 9 19.71 -15.18 -39.29
CA LEU A 9 19.99 -13.80 -38.92
C LEU A 9 18.64 -13.12 -38.56
N ASN A 10 18.26 -13.26 -37.30
CA ASN A 10 17.30 -12.33 -36.74
C ASN A 10 18.08 -11.05 -36.40
N PRO A 11 18.01 -9.98 -37.21
CA PRO A 11 18.70 -8.74 -36.88
C PRO A 11 18.02 -8.16 -35.66
N ARG A 12 18.60 -8.37 -34.47
CA ARG A 12 18.32 -7.49 -33.34
C ARG A 12 18.73 -6.10 -33.78
N TRP A 13 17.76 -5.26 -34.07
CA TRP A 13 18.00 -3.84 -34.30
C TRP A 13 18.66 -3.28 -33.05
N PRO A 14 19.79 -2.56 -33.15
CA PRO A 14 20.36 -1.85 -32.02
C PRO A 14 19.42 -0.68 -31.70
N GLY A 15 18.60 -0.83 -30.64
CA GLY A 15 17.67 0.23 -30.23
C GLY A 15 16.40 -0.23 -29.51
N GLU A 16 16.16 -1.54 -29.29
CA GLU A 16 15.12 -1.97 -28.34
C GLU A 16 15.62 -1.74 -26.91
N GLY A 17 15.56 -0.46 -26.50
CA GLY A 17 15.74 -0.11 -25.09
C GLY A 17 14.64 -0.79 -24.28
N THR A 18 15.02 -1.52 -23.26
CA THR A 18 14.08 -2.13 -22.32
C THR A 18 13.11 -1.06 -21.84
N LEU A 19 11.82 -1.24 -22.10
CA LEU A 19 10.79 -0.28 -21.66
C LEU A 19 10.82 -0.21 -20.13
N THR A 20 11.11 0.96 -19.58
CA THR A 20 11.09 1.20 -18.14
C THR A 20 9.80 1.89 -17.75
N ILE A 21 9.05 1.32 -16.80
CA ILE A 21 7.82 1.87 -16.27
C ILE A 21 8.01 2.20 -14.79
N SER A 22 7.70 3.45 -14.40
CA SER A 22 7.72 3.85 -13.00
C SER A 22 6.58 3.23 -12.24
N VAL A 23 6.87 2.65 -11.08
CA VAL A 23 5.88 2.27 -10.08
C VAL A 23 5.56 3.50 -9.24
N LEU A 24 4.29 3.89 -9.21
CA LEU A 24 3.81 5.11 -8.57
C LEU A 24 3.26 4.82 -7.17
N PRO A 25 3.35 5.78 -6.23
CA PRO A 25 2.80 5.60 -4.88
C PRO A 25 1.27 5.59 -4.91
N PHE A 26 0.65 4.76 -4.07
CA PHE A 26 -0.79 4.77 -3.86
C PHE A 26 -1.27 6.10 -3.28
N ALA A 27 -2.50 6.49 -3.57
CA ALA A 27 -3.14 7.66 -2.95
C ALA A 27 -3.42 7.41 -1.46
N VAL A 28 -3.85 6.17 -1.12
CA VAL A 28 -3.98 5.70 0.27
C VAL A 28 -3.17 4.42 0.43
N GLY A 29 -2.39 4.34 1.48
CA GLY A 29 -1.49 3.22 1.70
C GLY A 29 -0.09 3.42 1.12
N PRO A 30 0.72 2.34 1.06
CA PRO A 30 0.35 0.98 1.43
C PRO A 30 -0.08 0.87 2.89
N ILE A 31 -1.06 0.01 3.18
CA ILE A 31 -1.51 -0.30 4.53
C ILE A 31 -1.14 -1.75 4.84
N VAL A 32 -0.30 -1.93 5.85
CA VAL A 32 0.05 -3.24 6.37
C VAL A 32 -1.10 -3.73 7.24
N GLY A 33 -1.68 -4.87 6.89
CA GLY A 33 -2.77 -5.48 7.63
C GLY A 33 -2.28 -6.55 8.60
N THR A 34 -3.18 -7.41 9.02
CA THR A 34 -2.88 -8.49 9.96
C THR A 34 -1.75 -9.38 9.46
N ALA A 35 -0.73 -9.55 10.28
CA ALA A 35 0.37 -10.46 10.06
C ALA A 35 0.08 -11.83 10.71
N GLY A 36 0.23 -12.89 9.92
CA GLY A 36 0.37 -14.24 10.45
C GLY A 36 1.85 -14.61 10.61
N ARG A 37 2.12 -15.84 11.01
CA ARG A 37 3.48 -16.37 11.15
C ARG A 37 4.22 -16.42 9.80
N THR A 38 3.50 -16.75 8.72
CA THR A 38 4.08 -16.99 7.40
C THR A 38 3.45 -16.15 6.28
N HIS A 39 2.61 -15.18 6.63
CA HIS A 39 1.92 -14.36 5.64
C HIS A 39 1.61 -12.95 6.16
N ILE A 40 1.41 -12.03 5.23
CA ILE A 40 0.97 -10.66 5.49
C ILE A 40 0.01 -10.20 4.38
N ARG A 41 -0.92 -9.33 4.71
CA ARG A 41 -1.77 -8.62 3.75
C ARG A 41 -1.34 -7.17 3.64
N ILE A 42 -1.25 -6.67 2.41
CA ILE A 42 -0.95 -5.26 2.16
C ILE A 42 -2.00 -4.73 1.20
N LEU A 43 -2.64 -3.63 1.59
CA LEU A 43 -3.66 -2.93 0.82
C LEU A 43 -3.09 -1.64 0.23
N GLY A 44 -3.52 -1.31 -0.98
CA GLY A 44 -3.24 -0.02 -1.62
C GLY A 44 -4.44 0.48 -2.41
N VAL A 45 -4.64 1.79 -2.43
CA VAL A 45 -5.71 2.46 -3.16
C VAL A 45 -5.09 3.41 -4.17
N MET A 46 -5.42 3.24 -5.45
CA MET A 46 -5.00 4.15 -6.53
C MET A 46 -5.71 5.51 -6.42
N PRO A 47 -5.24 6.56 -7.10
CA PRO A 47 -5.97 7.82 -7.18
C PRO A 47 -7.42 7.64 -7.62
N ALA A 48 -8.30 8.52 -7.16
CA ALA A 48 -9.72 8.46 -7.51
C ALA A 48 -9.91 8.52 -9.04
N GLY A 49 -10.81 7.67 -9.56
CA GLY A 49 -11.08 7.60 -11.00
C GLY A 49 -9.98 6.96 -11.85
N ALA A 50 -8.86 6.54 -11.29
CA ALA A 50 -7.77 5.91 -12.04
C ALA A 50 -8.17 4.57 -12.69
N LEU A 51 -9.17 3.89 -12.14
CA LEU A 51 -9.72 2.65 -12.69
C LEU A 51 -11.25 2.73 -12.73
N ALA A 52 -11.82 2.54 -13.92
CA ALA A 52 -13.25 2.57 -14.10
C ALA A 52 -13.96 1.46 -13.31
N ALA A 53 -15.18 1.77 -12.82
CA ALA A 53 -16.04 0.80 -12.14
C ALA A 53 -16.23 -0.45 -13.00
N GLY A 54 -16.32 -1.61 -12.38
CA GLY A 54 -16.44 -2.90 -13.05
C GLY A 54 -15.12 -3.48 -13.57
N ARG A 55 -14.04 -2.70 -13.63
CA ARG A 55 -12.73 -3.20 -14.06
C ARG A 55 -11.91 -3.76 -12.91
N LYS A 56 -11.26 -4.88 -13.19
CA LYS A 56 -10.18 -5.47 -12.37
C LYS A 56 -8.97 -5.65 -13.26
N ALA A 57 -7.86 -5.01 -12.92
CA ALA A 57 -6.64 -5.15 -13.69
C ALA A 57 -5.42 -5.28 -12.78
N PRO A 58 -4.33 -5.95 -13.22
CA PRO A 58 -3.13 -6.18 -12.42
C PRO A 58 -2.24 -4.92 -12.38
N HIS A 59 -2.78 -3.80 -11.90
CA HIS A 59 -2.02 -2.56 -11.76
C HIS A 59 -1.10 -2.53 -10.55
N GLY A 60 -1.43 -3.25 -9.46
CA GLY A 60 -0.62 -3.25 -8.24
C GLY A 60 0.70 -4.00 -8.42
N ARG A 61 1.77 -3.46 -7.83
CA ARG A 61 3.12 -4.03 -7.81
C ARG A 61 3.68 -4.01 -6.41
N ILE A 62 4.37 -5.08 -6.03
CA ILE A 62 5.07 -5.17 -4.75
C ILE A 62 6.34 -6.00 -4.89
N ARG A 63 7.40 -5.55 -4.22
CA ARG A 63 8.61 -6.33 -3.97
C ARG A 63 8.95 -6.28 -2.48
N TRP A 64 9.60 -7.30 -1.96
CA TRP A 64 9.92 -7.40 -0.54
C TRP A 64 11.20 -8.21 -0.32
N ARG A 65 11.79 -8.05 0.85
CA ARG A 65 12.92 -8.87 1.32
C ARG A 65 12.99 -8.84 2.84
N ALA A 66 13.61 -9.82 3.46
CA ALA A 66 13.93 -9.71 4.88
C ALA A 66 14.97 -8.60 5.11
N VAL A 67 14.86 -7.91 6.23
CA VAL A 67 15.85 -6.86 6.58
C VAL A 67 17.24 -7.47 6.65
N GLY A 68 18.19 -6.89 5.91
CA GLY A 68 19.54 -7.40 5.74
C GLY A 68 19.78 -8.31 4.54
N GLU A 69 18.73 -8.79 3.86
CA GLU A 69 18.90 -9.48 2.57
C GLU A 69 19.27 -8.48 1.46
N LEU A 70 20.17 -8.88 0.55
CA LEU A 70 20.57 -8.04 -0.57
C LEU A 70 19.58 -8.09 -1.73
N HIS A 71 18.91 -9.22 -1.93
CA HIS A 71 18.07 -9.46 -3.10
C HIS A 71 16.59 -9.27 -2.80
N TRP A 72 15.92 -8.52 -3.67
CA TRP A 72 14.48 -8.36 -3.63
C TRP A 72 13.79 -9.63 -4.15
N ARG A 73 12.73 -10.04 -3.46
CA ARG A 73 11.76 -11.03 -3.94
C ARG A 73 10.65 -10.30 -4.70
N GLY A 74 10.10 -10.94 -5.72
CA GLY A 74 9.11 -10.35 -6.62
C GLY A 74 9.75 -9.79 -7.90
N PRO A 75 9.08 -8.92 -8.66
CA PRO A 75 7.82 -8.28 -8.29
C PRO A 75 6.62 -9.23 -8.31
N ARG A 76 5.72 -9.08 -7.34
CA ARG A 76 4.40 -9.70 -7.39
C ARG A 76 3.38 -8.68 -7.92
N HIS A 77 2.58 -9.11 -8.88
CA HIS A 77 1.49 -8.33 -9.46
C HIS A 77 0.19 -8.66 -8.73
N PHE A 78 -0.65 -7.66 -8.49
CA PHE A 78 -1.95 -7.88 -7.90
C PHE A 78 -3.01 -6.98 -8.52
N ARG A 79 -4.26 -7.44 -8.45
CA ARG A 79 -5.39 -6.76 -9.09
C ARG A 79 -5.91 -5.63 -8.21
N ILE A 80 -6.17 -4.51 -8.86
CA ILE A 80 -6.92 -3.38 -8.33
C ILE A 80 -8.35 -3.46 -8.87
N ASN A 81 -9.32 -3.15 -8.03
CA ASN A 81 -10.74 -3.28 -8.36
C ASN A 81 -11.44 -1.92 -8.30
N GLY A 82 -11.95 -1.46 -9.45
CA GLY A 82 -12.65 -0.19 -9.56
C GLY A 82 -13.98 -0.11 -8.78
N ASN A 83 -14.63 -1.25 -8.47
CA ASN A 83 -15.85 -1.25 -7.65
C ASN A 83 -15.58 -0.99 -6.16
N PHE A 84 -14.34 -1.16 -5.71
CA PHE A 84 -13.91 -0.94 -4.33
C PHE A 84 -12.92 0.21 -4.26
N ASP A 85 -13.33 1.38 -4.71
CA ASP A 85 -12.55 2.60 -4.68
C ASP A 85 -11.14 2.47 -5.31
N SER A 86 -11.03 1.72 -6.41
CA SER A 86 -9.73 1.42 -7.04
C SER A 86 -8.70 0.87 -6.04
N SER A 87 -9.15 0.02 -5.13
CA SER A 87 -8.31 -0.63 -4.14
C SER A 87 -7.91 -2.06 -4.53
N GLY A 88 -6.84 -2.54 -3.95
CA GLY A 88 -6.36 -3.91 -4.11
C GLY A 88 -5.61 -4.40 -2.88
N VAL A 89 -5.70 -5.70 -2.64
CA VAL A 89 -4.99 -6.38 -1.56
C VAL A 89 -4.09 -7.44 -2.15
N VAL A 90 -2.84 -7.45 -1.70
CA VAL A 90 -1.90 -8.54 -1.97
C VAL A 90 -1.65 -9.33 -0.69
N VAL A 91 -1.55 -10.65 -0.81
CA VAL A 91 -1.13 -11.52 0.28
C VAL A 91 0.26 -12.06 -0.05
N LEU A 92 1.24 -11.67 0.73
CA LEU A 92 2.56 -12.31 0.69
C LEU A 92 2.50 -13.56 1.54
N ARG A 93 3.06 -14.65 1.05
CA ARG A 93 3.09 -15.97 1.69
C ARG A 93 4.53 -16.48 1.73
N ASP A 94 4.72 -17.60 2.44
CA ASP A 94 6.01 -18.27 2.55
C ASP A 94 7.08 -17.36 3.16
N LEU A 95 6.63 -16.57 4.16
CA LEU A 95 7.49 -15.73 4.98
C LEU A 95 8.00 -16.53 6.19
N SER A 96 9.16 -16.14 6.71
CA SER A 96 9.70 -16.71 7.95
C SER A 96 9.00 -16.09 9.16
N PRO A 97 8.65 -16.87 10.21
CA PRO A 97 8.07 -16.35 11.44
C PRO A 97 9.01 -15.38 12.17
N GLY A 98 8.45 -14.44 12.93
CA GLY A 98 9.19 -13.52 13.78
C GLY A 98 10.17 -12.60 13.04
N THR A 99 10.02 -12.49 11.72
CA THR A 99 11.00 -11.85 10.84
C THR A 99 10.55 -10.46 10.42
N ARG A 100 11.47 -9.50 10.44
CA ARG A 100 11.26 -8.17 9.91
C ARG A 100 11.54 -8.15 8.41
N TYR A 101 10.64 -7.54 7.66
CA TYR A 101 10.72 -7.35 6.23
C TYR A 101 10.66 -5.88 5.89
N GLU A 102 11.33 -5.51 4.81
CA GLU A 102 11.12 -4.26 4.12
C GLU A 102 10.49 -4.52 2.75
N TYR A 103 9.68 -3.58 2.28
CA TYR A 103 8.98 -3.72 1.01
C TYR A 103 8.80 -2.38 0.31
N GLN A 104 8.51 -2.44 -0.98
CA GLN A 104 8.00 -1.33 -1.76
C GLN A 104 6.74 -1.78 -2.49
N ALA A 105 5.65 -1.02 -2.37
CA ALA A 105 4.39 -1.31 -3.01
C ALA A 105 3.79 -0.05 -3.63
N GLY A 106 3.26 -0.21 -4.83
CA GLY A 106 2.66 0.86 -5.59
C GLY A 106 1.84 0.33 -6.77
N TYR A 107 1.57 1.19 -7.74
CA TYR A 107 0.83 0.81 -8.93
C TYR A 107 1.52 1.29 -10.21
N VAL A 108 1.14 0.69 -11.33
CA VAL A 108 1.48 1.17 -12.66
C VAL A 108 0.20 1.63 -13.40
N GLU A 109 0.28 2.68 -14.18
CA GLU A 109 -0.88 3.21 -14.91
C GLU A 109 -1.35 2.24 -16.01
N ARG A 110 -0.44 1.51 -16.60
CA ARG A 110 -0.72 0.48 -17.61
C ARG A 110 -0.12 -0.84 -17.18
N PRO A 111 -0.83 -1.96 -17.34
CA PRO A 111 -0.24 -3.28 -17.16
C PRO A 111 1.00 -3.42 -18.04
N ASP A 112 2.07 -3.88 -17.45
CA ASP A 112 3.35 -4.13 -18.11
C ASP A 112 3.39 -5.51 -18.78
N SER A 113 4.28 -5.67 -19.74
CA SER A 113 4.65 -6.96 -20.31
C SER A 113 5.76 -7.62 -19.47
N ALA A 114 6.06 -8.89 -19.75
CA ALA A 114 7.13 -9.63 -19.07
C ALA A 114 8.52 -9.00 -19.24
N ASP A 115 8.73 -8.26 -20.34
CA ASP A 115 10.01 -7.62 -20.67
C ASP A 115 10.15 -6.20 -20.15
N THR A 116 9.16 -5.73 -19.37
CA THR A 116 9.16 -4.38 -18.83
C THR A 116 10.01 -4.30 -17.57
N GLN A 117 10.96 -3.39 -17.55
CA GLN A 117 11.70 -3.05 -16.33
C GLN A 117 10.88 -2.10 -15.45
N LEU A 118 10.75 -2.43 -14.16
CA LEU A 118 10.05 -1.59 -13.20
C LEU A 118 11.03 -0.69 -12.45
N ASP A 119 10.73 0.60 -12.45
CA ASP A 119 11.45 1.61 -11.68
C ASP A 119 10.72 1.88 -10.35
N TRP A 120 11.43 1.66 -9.25
CA TRP A 120 10.92 1.73 -7.87
C TRP A 120 11.40 2.96 -7.10
N HIS A 121 12.20 3.84 -7.70
CA HIS A 121 12.88 4.92 -6.99
C HIS A 121 11.91 5.92 -6.32
N ARG A 122 10.69 6.04 -6.84
CA ARG A 122 9.66 6.95 -6.30
C ARG A 122 8.95 6.42 -5.05
N LEU A 123 9.18 5.17 -4.68
CA LEU A 123 8.50 4.55 -3.56
C LEU A 123 9.37 4.56 -2.31
N PRO A 124 8.82 5.02 -1.17
CA PRO A 124 9.48 4.82 0.11
C PRO A 124 9.52 3.34 0.48
N LEU A 125 10.43 3.00 1.37
CA LEU A 125 10.43 1.70 2.04
C LEU A 125 9.31 1.67 3.08
N GLY A 126 8.53 0.60 3.07
CA GLY A 126 7.65 0.24 4.17
C GLY A 126 8.21 -0.99 4.89
N HIS A 127 7.75 -1.23 6.10
CA HIS A 127 8.21 -2.35 6.93
C HIS A 127 7.02 -3.13 7.48
N PHE A 128 7.25 -4.40 7.77
CA PHE A 128 6.33 -5.21 8.56
C PHE A 128 7.10 -6.31 9.30
N ARG A 129 6.45 -6.89 10.31
CA ARG A 129 6.97 -8.04 11.03
C ARG A 129 5.95 -9.18 11.00
N THR A 130 6.38 -10.39 10.70
CA THR A 130 5.55 -11.59 10.87
C THR A 130 5.43 -11.96 12.34
N ALA A 131 4.30 -12.57 12.71
CA ALA A 131 4.11 -13.08 14.05
C ALA A 131 5.19 -14.13 14.41
N PRO A 132 5.64 -14.17 15.66
CA PRO A 132 6.60 -15.19 16.11
C PRO A 132 5.99 -16.58 16.03
N ASP A 133 6.84 -17.61 16.04
CA ASP A 133 6.40 -19.01 16.04
C ASP A 133 6.04 -19.51 17.45
N ASP A 134 6.42 -18.77 18.48
CA ASP A 134 6.11 -19.05 19.86
C ASP A 134 4.80 -18.35 20.29
N ASP A 135 3.77 -19.11 20.64
CA ASP A 135 2.48 -18.61 21.13
C ASP A 135 2.57 -17.92 22.50
N ARG A 136 3.67 -18.08 23.21
CA ARG A 136 3.94 -17.46 24.53
C ARG A 136 4.81 -16.20 24.41
N ALA A 137 5.23 -15.84 23.21
CA ALA A 137 6.01 -14.62 23.02
C ALA A 137 5.23 -13.40 23.56
N PRO A 138 5.87 -12.52 24.30
CA PRO A 138 5.23 -11.28 24.75
C PRO A 138 4.82 -10.45 23.54
N VAL A 139 3.68 -9.77 23.65
CA VAL A 139 3.11 -8.93 22.60
C VAL A 139 3.04 -7.48 23.09
N SER A 140 3.56 -6.56 22.31
CA SER A 140 3.48 -5.12 22.55
C SER A 140 2.64 -4.47 21.46
N PHE A 141 1.65 -3.66 21.83
CA PHE A 141 0.83 -2.98 20.84
C PHE A 141 0.40 -1.58 21.30
N LEU A 142 0.13 -0.72 20.34
CA LEU A 142 -0.59 0.52 20.57
C LEU A 142 -2.07 0.33 20.29
N PHE A 143 -2.89 0.97 21.10
CA PHE A 143 -4.35 0.96 20.97
C PHE A 143 -4.84 2.38 20.81
N GLY A 144 -5.77 2.57 19.85
CA GLY A 144 -6.42 3.85 19.63
C GLY A 144 -7.81 3.69 19.02
N SER A 145 -8.66 4.69 19.23
CA SER A 145 -9.96 4.78 18.57
C SER A 145 -10.35 6.26 18.37
N CYS A 146 -11.45 6.52 17.68
CA CYS A 146 -12.04 7.86 17.55
C CYS A 146 -11.12 8.87 16.85
N CYS A 147 -10.75 8.56 15.60
CA CYS A 147 -10.00 9.50 14.76
C CYS A 147 -10.92 10.57 14.19
N TYR A 148 -11.28 11.56 15.03
CA TYR A 148 -12.13 12.67 14.61
C TYR A 148 -11.32 13.72 13.86
N ARG A 149 -11.75 14.04 12.64
CA ARG A 149 -11.20 15.13 11.85
C ARG A 149 -12.24 16.25 11.76
N PHE A 150 -11.92 17.39 12.32
CA PHE A 150 -12.76 18.59 12.19
C PHE A 150 -12.54 19.21 10.79
N VAL A 151 -13.64 19.44 10.08
CA VAL A 151 -13.65 20.22 8.84
C VAL A 151 -14.40 21.50 9.13
N GLY A 152 -13.71 22.64 9.04
CA GLY A 152 -14.34 23.96 9.22
C GLY A 152 -15.46 24.21 8.20
N LEU A 153 -16.40 25.07 8.53
CA LEU A 153 -17.55 25.40 7.67
C LEU A 153 -17.14 26.04 6.34
N ASP A 154 -16.00 26.67 6.30
CA ASP A 154 -15.42 27.37 5.15
C ASP A 154 -14.45 26.53 4.31
N HIS A 155 -14.21 25.27 4.67
CA HIS A 155 -13.30 24.35 4.01
C HIS A 155 -11.81 24.79 3.94
N GLU A 156 -11.45 25.93 4.51
CA GLU A 156 -10.09 26.46 4.44
C GLU A 156 -9.21 26.08 5.63
N VAL A 157 -9.78 25.59 6.72
CA VAL A 157 -8.99 25.16 7.88
C VAL A 157 -8.77 23.66 7.83
N GLU A 158 -7.64 23.24 7.31
CA GLU A 158 -7.16 21.88 7.48
C GLU A 158 -6.71 21.69 8.94
N ASP A 159 -7.54 21.03 9.73
CA ASP A 159 -7.15 20.62 11.07
C ASP A 159 -6.27 19.38 11.02
N ASP A 160 -4.97 19.58 11.14
CA ASP A 160 -3.97 18.51 11.13
C ASP A 160 -3.79 17.81 12.49
N ARG A 161 -4.52 18.25 13.54
CA ARG A 161 -4.39 17.69 14.91
C ARG A 161 -4.66 16.19 14.92
N ALA A 162 -5.64 15.72 14.15
CA ALA A 162 -5.96 14.32 14.04
C ALA A 162 -4.82 13.50 13.37
N ASP A 163 -4.00 14.12 12.51
CA ASP A 163 -2.85 13.44 11.88
C ASP A 163 -1.59 13.51 12.76
N ARG A 164 -1.43 14.54 13.58
CA ARG A 164 -0.27 14.69 14.48
C ARG A 164 -0.15 13.57 15.52
N ILE A 165 -1.26 13.01 15.98
CA ILE A 165 -1.22 11.87 16.92
C ILE A 165 -0.52 10.67 16.29
N PHE A 166 -0.67 10.46 14.97
CA PHE A 166 -0.02 9.36 14.27
C PHE A 166 1.49 9.54 14.15
N GLU A 167 1.99 10.78 14.16
CA GLU A 167 3.43 11.04 14.28
C GLU A 167 3.96 10.58 15.66
N VAL A 168 3.23 10.91 16.72
CA VAL A 168 3.58 10.47 18.09
C VAL A 168 3.53 8.95 18.20
N MET A 169 2.48 8.33 17.69
CA MET A 169 2.36 6.87 17.64
C MET A 169 3.53 6.23 16.88
N GLY A 170 3.90 6.78 15.72
CA GLY A 170 5.04 6.29 14.92
C GLY A 170 6.38 6.38 15.66
N ARG A 171 6.60 7.42 16.46
CA ARG A 171 7.78 7.49 17.33
C ARG A 171 7.74 6.44 18.43
N GLN A 172 6.62 6.28 19.11
CA GLN A 172 6.46 5.29 20.18
C GLN A 172 6.63 3.86 19.70
N THR A 173 6.10 3.53 18.51
CA THR A 173 6.28 2.20 17.91
C THR A 173 7.73 1.89 17.61
N ALA A 174 8.50 2.88 17.13
CA ALA A 174 9.92 2.74 16.86
C ALA A 174 10.76 2.58 18.16
N GLU A 175 10.43 3.35 19.19
CA GLU A 175 11.15 3.35 20.47
C GLU A 175 10.90 2.08 21.30
N ARG A 176 9.69 1.52 21.21
CA ARG A 176 9.23 0.42 22.08
C ARG A 176 9.17 -0.95 21.40
N ASP A 177 9.64 -1.06 20.17
CA ASP A 177 9.55 -2.30 19.37
C ASP A 177 8.14 -2.90 19.35
N THR A 178 7.16 -2.06 19.03
CA THR A 178 5.74 -2.43 19.01
C THR A 178 5.45 -3.41 17.88
N ASP A 179 4.72 -4.49 18.16
CA ASP A 179 4.39 -5.53 17.19
C ASP A 179 3.29 -5.10 16.22
N PHE A 180 2.26 -4.38 16.72
CA PHE A 180 1.17 -3.88 15.89
C PHE A 180 0.45 -2.68 16.49
N VAL A 181 -0.39 -2.04 15.67
CA VAL A 181 -1.27 -0.94 16.07
C VAL A 181 -2.73 -1.38 15.89
N LEU A 182 -3.53 -1.29 16.94
CA LEU A 182 -4.95 -1.64 16.92
C LEU A 182 -5.83 -0.41 16.88
N TYR A 183 -6.57 -0.24 15.79
CA TYR A 183 -7.62 0.77 15.67
C TYR A 183 -8.97 0.15 16.01
N ALA A 184 -9.57 0.57 17.12
CA ALA A 184 -10.78 -0.04 17.69
C ALA A 184 -12.05 0.77 17.40
N GLY A 185 -12.29 1.11 16.16
CA GLY A 185 -13.51 1.81 15.74
C GLY A 185 -13.35 3.32 15.55
N ASP A 186 -14.40 3.95 15.07
CA ASP A 186 -14.51 5.38 14.77
C ASP A 186 -13.33 5.93 13.95
N GLN A 187 -12.98 5.20 12.91
CA GLN A 187 -11.87 5.55 12.02
C GLN A 187 -12.21 6.74 11.11
N VAL A 188 -13.51 6.92 10.85
CA VAL A 188 -14.08 8.07 10.15
C VAL A 188 -15.46 8.39 10.74
N TYR A 189 -15.84 9.65 10.73
CA TYR A 189 -17.15 10.11 11.15
C TYR A 189 -17.94 10.53 9.91
N ALA A 190 -18.97 9.76 9.58
CA ALA A 190 -19.76 9.93 8.38
C ALA A 190 -21.14 10.54 8.64
N ASP A 191 -21.52 10.68 9.90
CA ASP A 191 -22.87 11.08 10.35
C ASP A 191 -23.05 12.58 10.51
N ALA A 192 -22.02 13.33 10.88
CA ALA A 192 -22.16 14.74 11.23
C ALA A 192 -21.11 15.69 10.63
N THR A 193 -20.13 15.19 9.88
CA THR A 193 -18.93 15.96 9.53
C THR A 193 -18.80 16.29 8.05
N TRP A 194 -19.62 15.72 7.20
CA TRP A 194 -19.56 15.98 5.77
C TRP A 194 -20.54 17.11 5.39
N LYS A 195 -20.00 18.28 5.06
CA LYS A 195 -20.76 19.44 4.55
C LYS A 195 -22.10 19.69 5.27
N LEU A 196 -22.11 19.58 6.59
CA LEU A 196 -23.29 19.73 7.45
C LEU A 196 -24.36 18.62 7.31
N GLY A 197 -24.03 17.49 6.68
CA GLY A 197 -24.93 16.34 6.54
C GLY A 197 -24.20 15.02 6.62
N ALA A 198 -24.96 13.96 6.93
CA ALA A 198 -24.43 12.60 6.94
C ALA A 198 -24.05 12.14 5.51
N ALA A 199 -22.99 11.34 5.40
CA ALA A 199 -22.67 10.68 4.14
C ALA A 199 -23.80 9.71 3.77
N SER A 200 -24.35 9.84 2.57
CA SER A 200 -25.50 9.08 2.08
C SER A 200 -25.19 8.19 0.88
N SER A 201 -23.96 8.26 0.34
CA SER A 201 -23.56 7.47 -0.80
C SER A 201 -22.23 6.76 -0.55
N GLN A 202 -22.02 5.62 -1.20
CA GLN A 202 -20.77 4.88 -1.14
C GLN A 202 -19.55 5.75 -1.50
N GLN A 203 -19.69 6.63 -2.50
CA GLN A 203 -18.61 7.52 -2.92
C GLN A 203 -18.22 8.50 -1.79
N GLN A 204 -19.19 9.06 -1.07
CA GLN A 204 -18.90 9.93 0.06
C GLN A 204 -18.13 9.20 1.17
N TYR A 205 -18.45 7.93 1.45
CA TYR A 205 -17.67 7.12 2.37
C TYR A 205 -16.24 6.89 1.86
N PHE A 206 -16.06 6.58 0.58
CA PHE A 206 -14.73 6.45 -0.02
C PHE A 206 -13.92 7.74 0.11
N ASP A 207 -14.54 8.89 -0.13
CA ASP A 207 -13.87 10.18 -0.02
C ASP A 207 -13.45 10.48 1.44
N LEU A 208 -14.27 10.14 2.43
CA LEU A 208 -13.92 10.26 3.84
C LEU A 208 -12.71 9.40 4.21
N TYR A 209 -12.71 8.13 3.78
CA TYR A 209 -11.57 7.25 4.01
C TYR A 209 -10.31 7.75 3.31
N ARG A 210 -10.42 8.25 2.08
CA ARG A 210 -9.29 8.84 1.35
C ARG A 210 -8.71 10.06 2.07
N GLN A 211 -9.56 10.93 2.57
CA GLN A 211 -9.14 12.12 3.33
C GLN A 211 -8.45 11.72 4.64
N SER A 212 -9.03 10.80 5.40
CA SER A 212 -8.48 10.37 6.69
C SER A 212 -7.17 9.60 6.51
N PHE A 213 -7.18 8.53 5.71
CA PHE A 213 -6.02 7.65 5.55
C PHE A 213 -5.01 8.14 4.51
N GLY A 214 -5.31 9.22 3.80
CA GLY A 214 -4.40 9.90 2.87
C GLY A 214 -3.41 10.85 3.56
N GLN A 215 -3.60 11.18 4.84
CA GLN A 215 -2.74 12.12 5.58
C GLN A 215 -1.33 11.55 5.78
N PRO A 216 -0.29 12.42 5.82
CA PRO A 216 1.10 11.96 5.79
C PRO A 216 1.52 11.05 6.95
N ASN A 217 1.11 11.37 8.19
CA ASN A 217 1.60 10.62 9.35
C ASN A 217 0.87 9.28 9.52
N ILE A 218 -0.46 9.24 9.32
CA ILE A 218 -1.21 7.98 9.34
C ILE A 218 -0.75 7.05 8.21
N ARG A 219 -0.49 7.57 7.00
CA ARG A 219 0.08 6.79 5.90
C ARG A 219 1.42 6.17 6.27
N ARG A 220 2.31 6.97 6.89
CA ARG A 220 3.62 6.49 7.35
C ARG A 220 3.47 5.41 8.40
N LEU A 221 2.60 5.62 9.39
CA LEU A 221 2.35 4.64 10.45
C LEU A 221 1.85 3.32 9.86
N MET A 222 0.80 3.37 9.02
CA MET A 222 0.19 2.18 8.42
C MET A 222 1.09 1.44 7.42
N ALA A 223 2.06 2.14 6.82
CA ALA A 223 3.04 1.52 5.92
C ALA A 223 4.15 0.76 6.67
N ASN A 224 4.29 0.95 7.98
CA ASN A 224 5.42 0.44 8.77
C ASN A 224 5.01 -0.44 9.94
N HIS A 225 3.71 -0.55 10.24
CA HIS A 225 3.20 -1.32 11.37
C HIS A 225 1.94 -2.09 10.97
N ASN A 226 1.88 -3.34 11.46
CA ASN A 226 0.74 -4.25 11.28
C ASN A 226 -0.50 -3.69 11.97
#